data_56a01c8cf5ecbd9779e278d6503caed1
#
_entry.id   56a01c8cf5ecbd9779e278d6503caed1
#
_cell.length_a   1.000
_cell.length_b   1.000
_cell.length_c   1.000
_cell.angle_alpha   90.00
_cell.angle_beta   90.00
_cell.angle_gamma   90.00
#
_symmetry.space_group_name_H-M   'P 1'
#
loop_
_entity.id
_entity.type
_entity.pdbx_description
1 polymer ?
#
loop_
_entity_poly.entity_id
_entity_poly.type
_entity_poly.pdbx_seq_one_letter_code
_entity_poly.pdbx_strand_id
1 'polypeptide(L)'
;MHELIISPFLHSHLVLRPGQRNAVKIPRAKYVQLQAIDPDGCCPDWLANTVLKLWGIDISGRPLHDSVILRAPSPLGYGRASYELNMGCNYACKHCYLGLKEFAGLDWPDRERILTAMRDAGVLWLQLTGGEPTIDRLFAATYMRAFELGMMVEVLTNGSRLSSPAILDLFKSHPPHRVTLSAYGATEASYDGLTQRRGSYRSFMKGLSAAREAGISLDLSVVITTDNAHEVDAMHAMAGRFGIEYRDYRNMSPTIYGGAESLPSQSLPHLTTPQPFTGCDAGHTSFHVDPYGRASICKVGREPSIPLADEGAEGLYRLGGIADQLLRRQGGCTGCTLTAGCGTCMPLAAKYRQAKAPLDRYCQHTERR
;
A
#
# COMPACT_ATOMS: atom_id res chain seq x y z
N MET A 1 -3.77 -4.16 -24.94
CA MET A 1 -3.34 -3.95 -23.50
C MET A 1 -2.05 -3.17 -23.56
N HIS A 2 -1.95 -2.03 -22.87
CA HIS A 2 -0.75 -1.21 -22.85
C HIS A 2 0.41 -1.95 -22.16
N GLU A 3 1.60 -1.80 -22.70
CA GLU A 3 2.82 -2.43 -22.16
C GLU A 3 3.55 -1.49 -21.20
N LEU A 4 3.36 -0.18 -21.39
CA LEU A 4 4.04 0.87 -20.66
C LEU A 4 3.06 1.91 -20.09
N ILE A 5 3.47 2.51 -18.99
CA ILE A 5 2.85 3.70 -18.42
C ILE A 5 3.90 4.80 -18.40
N ILE A 6 3.56 5.96 -18.96
CA ILE A 6 4.39 7.17 -18.84
C ILE A 6 3.59 8.20 -18.06
N SER A 7 4.14 8.64 -16.96
CA SER A 7 3.41 9.47 -15.99
C SER A 7 4.29 10.54 -15.36
N PRO A 8 3.75 11.73 -15.14
CA PRO A 8 4.28 12.60 -14.10
C PRO A 8 4.22 11.89 -12.74
N PHE A 9 5.21 12.11 -11.91
CA PHE A 9 5.27 11.63 -10.54
C PHE A 9 6.05 12.62 -9.68
N LEU A 10 5.35 13.33 -8.79
CA LEU A 10 5.90 14.43 -8.01
C LEU A 10 6.66 15.42 -8.92
N HIS A 11 7.96 15.57 -8.73
CA HIS A 11 8.82 16.46 -9.52
C HIS A 11 9.50 15.76 -10.72
N SER A 12 9.06 14.57 -11.08
CA SER A 12 9.70 13.73 -12.11
C SER A 12 8.70 13.26 -13.15
N HIS A 13 9.21 12.70 -14.26
CA HIS A 13 8.41 11.96 -15.24
C HIS A 13 9.02 10.56 -15.36
N LEU A 14 8.18 9.55 -15.32
CA LEU A 14 8.60 8.15 -15.25
C LEU A 14 8.07 7.38 -16.44
N VAL A 15 8.89 6.48 -16.97
CA VAL A 15 8.48 5.36 -17.83
C VAL A 15 8.49 4.12 -16.97
N LEU A 16 7.36 3.41 -16.94
CA LEU A 16 7.15 2.22 -16.12
C LEU A 16 6.60 1.09 -16.97
N ARG A 17 6.92 -0.14 -16.57
CA ARG A 17 6.32 -1.34 -17.11
C ARG A 17 5.57 -2.07 -15.98
N PRO A 18 4.27 -2.36 -16.13
CA PRO A 18 3.56 -3.20 -15.18
C PRO A 18 4.27 -4.52 -14.95
N GLY A 19 4.29 -5.02 -13.72
CA GLY A 19 5.01 -6.23 -13.33
C GLY A 19 6.51 -6.07 -13.11
N GLN A 20 7.11 -4.93 -13.46
CA GLN A 20 8.52 -4.64 -13.22
C GLN A 20 8.72 -3.70 -12.03
N ARG A 21 9.83 -3.90 -11.29
CA ARG A 21 10.17 -3.06 -10.12
C ARG A 21 10.94 -1.80 -10.48
N ASN A 22 11.63 -1.80 -11.61
CA ASN A 22 12.43 -0.68 -12.08
C ASN A 22 11.57 0.30 -12.90
N ALA A 23 11.90 1.57 -12.77
CA ALA A 23 11.34 2.67 -13.54
C ALA A 23 12.47 3.50 -14.15
N VAL A 24 12.17 4.19 -15.24
CA VAL A 24 13.10 5.11 -15.88
C VAL A 24 12.62 6.52 -15.68
N LYS A 25 13.49 7.35 -15.13
CA LYS A 25 13.23 8.79 -15.07
C LYS A 25 13.61 9.43 -16.40
N ILE A 26 12.68 10.20 -16.97
CA ILE A 26 12.90 10.95 -18.22
C ILE A 26 12.84 12.46 -17.96
N PRO A 27 13.57 13.27 -18.75
CA PRO A 27 13.45 14.72 -18.71
C PRO A 27 12.04 15.20 -19.13
N ARG A 28 11.61 16.33 -18.57
CA ARG A 28 10.33 16.97 -18.94
C ARG A 28 10.18 17.17 -20.44
N ALA A 29 11.25 17.57 -21.14
CA ALA A 29 11.24 17.76 -22.58
C ALA A 29 10.82 16.49 -23.35
N LYS A 30 11.27 15.30 -22.88
CA LYS A 30 10.88 14.02 -23.47
C LYS A 30 9.40 13.69 -23.22
N TYR A 31 8.89 14.01 -22.02
CA TYR A 31 7.48 13.86 -21.74
C TYR A 31 6.61 14.78 -22.60
N VAL A 32 6.98 16.07 -22.74
CA VAL A 32 6.29 17.04 -23.62
C VAL A 32 6.35 16.58 -25.08
N GLN A 33 7.48 16.03 -25.53
CA GLN A 33 7.58 15.44 -26.86
C GLN A 33 6.54 14.35 -27.09
N LEU A 34 6.34 13.46 -26.12
CA LEU A 34 5.35 12.39 -26.21
C LEU A 34 3.90 12.93 -26.26
N GLN A 35 3.61 14.01 -25.50
CA GLN A 35 2.30 14.66 -25.55
C GLN A 35 1.98 15.32 -26.89
N ALA A 36 3.01 15.69 -27.66
CA ALA A 36 2.87 16.32 -28.95
C ALA A 36 2.79 15.31 -30.11
N ILE A 37 2.97 14.02 -29.86
CA ILE A 37 2.83 12.98 -30.86
C ILE A 37 1.35 12.78 -31.15
N ASP A 38 0.98 12.73 -32.45
CA ASP A 38 -0.35 12.35 -32.89
C ASP A 38 -0.73 10.98 -32.27
N PRO A 39 -1.99 10.73 -31.87
CA PRO A 39 -2.41 9.43 -31.33
C PRO A 39 -1.96 8.22 -32.19
N ASP A 40 -2.00 8.35 -33.51
CA ASP A 40 -1.54 7.33 -34.47
C ASP A 40 -0.04 7.41 -34.80
N GLY A 41 0.68 8.36 -34.23
CA GLY A 41 2.11 8.54 -34.42
C GLY A 41 2.90 7.45 -33.74
N CYS A 42 4.04 7.07 -34.36
CA CYS A 42 4.90 5.99 -33.86
C CYS A 42 5.64 6.37 -32.59
N CYS A 43 5.96 5.35 -31.80
CA CYS A 43 6.87 5.48 -30.66
C CYS A 43 8.21 6.05 -31.12
N PRO A 44 8.75 7.11 -30.48
CA PRO A 44 10.03 7.69 -30.87
C PRO A 44 11.19 6.75 -30.56
N ASP A 45 12.23 6.78 -31.39
CA ASP A 45 13.40 5.87 -31.28
C ASP A 45 14.05 5.84 -29.90
N TRP A 46 14.15 6.99 -29.24
CA TRP A 46 14.75 7.05 -27.91
C TRP A 46 13.96 6.24 -26.89
N LEU A 47 12.61 6.22 -26.99
CA LEU A 47 11.74 5.42 -26.11
C LEU A 47 11.87 3.94 -26.47
N ALA A 48 11.78 3.58 -27.75
CA ALA A 48 11.92 2.22 -28.23
C ALA A 48 13.26 1.60 -27.79
N ASN A 49 14.36 2.31 -28.01
CA ASN A 49 15.68 1.87 -27.60
C ASN A 49 15.82 1.71 -26.07
N THR A 50 15.23 2.62 -25.29
CA THR A 50 15.23 2.54 -23.82
C THR A 50 14.48 1.31 -23.34
N VAL A 51 13.29 1.05 -23.88
CA VAL A 51 12.41 -0.04 -23.50
C VAL A 51 12.99 -1.40 -23.91
N LEU A 52 13.55 -1.48 -25.13
CA LEU A 52 14.24 -2.67 -25.61
C LEU A 52 15.42 -3.03 -24.71
N LYS A 53 16.27 -2.05 -24.37
CA LYS A 53 17.44 -2.26 -23.51
C LYS A 53 17.09 -2.72 -22.10
N LEU A 54 16.01 -2.20 -21.53
CA LEU A 54 15.67 -2.44 -20.11
C LEU A 54 14.78 -3.65 -19.91
N TRP A 55 13.85 -3.89 -20.81
CA TRP A 55 12.81 -4.90 -20.66
C TRP A 55 12.69 -5.88 -21.81
N GLY A 56 13.55 -5.74 -22.84
CA GLY A 56 13.58 -6.66 -23.98
C GLY A 56 12.33 -6.57 -24.87
N ILE A 57 11.60 -5.44 -24.84
CA ILE A 57 10.40 -5.24 -25.66
C ILE A 57 10.73 -4.34 -26.83
N ASP A 58 10.40 -4.79 -28.03
CA ASP A 58 10.49 -3.96 -29.23
C ASP A 58 9.13 -3.28 -29.50
N ILE A 59 9.13 -1.95 -29.39
CA ILE A 59 8.02 -1.05 -29.71
C ILE A 59 8.33 -0.14 -30.90
N SER A 60 9.41 -0.43 -31.63
CA SER A 60 9.83 0.36 -32.80
C SER A 60 8.75 0.34 -33.88
N GLY A 61 8.41 1.52 -34.40
CA GLY A 61 7.39 1.68 -35.43
C GLY A 61 5.95 1.37 -35.01
N ARG A 62 5.69 1.01 -33.76
CA ARG A 62 4.33 0.84 -33.27
C ARG A 62 3.67 2.17 -32.95
N PRO A 63 2.36 2.32 -33.15
CA PRO A 63 1.61 3.49 -32.66
C PRO A 63 1.79 3.67 -31.17
N LEU A 64 1.95 4.92 -30.73
CA LEU A 64 2.21 5.23 -29.31
C LEU A 64 1.06 4.74 -28.43
N HIS A 65 -0.18 4.96 -28.83
CA HIS A 65 -1.38 4.61 -28.06
C HIS A 65 -1.57 3.09 -27.88
N ASP A 66 -1.02 2.26 -28.78
CA ASP A 66 -1.11 0.80 -28.66
C ASP A 66 -0.20 0.24 -27.54
N SER A 67 0.93 0.92 -27.30
CA SER A 67 1.98 0.45 -26.39
C SER A 67 2.00 1.21 -25.07
N VAL A 68 1.51 2.43 -25.03
CA VAL A 68 1.74 3.38 -23.94
C VAL A 68 0.47 4.04 -23.45
N ILE A 69 0.20 3.97 -22.14
CA ILE A 69 -0.67 4.93 -21.48
C ILE A 69 0.16 6.17 -21.12
N LEU A 70 -0.11 7.28 -21.78
CA LEU A 70 0.47 8.58 -21.42
C LEU A 70 -0.50 9.31 -20.49
N ARG A 71 -0.14 9.39 -19.20
CA ARG A 71 -0.98 10.03 -18.18
C ARG A 71 -0.77 11.55 -18.17
N ALA A 72 -1.87 12.28 -18.05
CA ALA A 72 -1.84 13.74 -17.90
C ALA A 72 -1.29 14.16 -16.52
N PRO A 73 -0.68 15.36 -16.39
CA PRO A 73 -0.33 15.91 -15.09
C PRO A 73 -1.59 16.28 -14.29
N SER A 74 -1.51 16.13 -12.97
CA SER A 74 -2.56 16.54 -12.04
C SER A 74 -2.14 17.81 -11.30
N PRO A 75 -3.05 18.78 -11.10
CA PRO A 75 -2.75 19.94 -10.27
C PRO A 75 -2.62 19.60 -8.78
N LEU A 76 -3.18 18.48 -8.35
CA LEU A 76 -3.08 18.01 -6.96
C LEU A 76 -1.73 17.33 -6.66
N GLY A 77 -1.12 16.66 -7.66
CA GLY A 77 0.22 16.11 -7.55
C GLY A 77 0.40 14.93 -6.59
N TYR A 78 -0.67 14.22 -6.21
CA TYR A 78 -0.55 13.02 -5.41
C TYR A 78 0.17 11.92 -6.21
N GLY A 79 1.13 11.25 -5.56
CA GLY A 79 1.87 10.16 -6.19
C GLY A 79 1.38 8.78 -5.78
N ARG A 80 0.80 8.66 -4.57
CA ARG A 80 0.43 7.38 -3.97
C ARG A 80 -0.92 7.44 -3.28
N ALA A 81 -1.63 6.31 -3.32
CA ALA A 81 -2.79 6.10 -2.45
C ALA A 81 -2.86 4.64 -1.97
N SER A 82 -3.53 4.43 -0.84
CA SER A 82 -3.98 3.10 -0.43
C SER A 82 -5.50 3.08 -0.35
N TYR A 83 -6.10 1.99 -0.80
CA TYR A 83 -7.56 1.80 -0.79
C TYR A 83 -7.91 0.50 -0.09
N GLU A 84 -8.64 0.60 1.01
CA GLU A 84 -9.25 -0.54 1.70
C GLU A 84 -10.54 -0.91 0.99
N LEU A 85 -10.61 -2.08 0.35
CA LEU A 85 -11.78 -2.50 -0.41
C LEU A 85 -12.94 -2.92 0.50
N ASN A 86 -12.61 -3.52 1.64
CA ASN A 86 -13.55 -3.89 2.70
C ASN A 86 -12.80 -4.06 4.04
N MET A 87 -13.54 -4.12 5.15
CA MET A 87 -13.02 -4.46 6.49
C MET A 87 -13.00 -5.95 6.74
N GLY A 88 -13.75 -6.72 5.96
CA GLY A 88 -13.88 -8.17 6.10
C GLY A 88 -12.58 -8.91 5.83
N CYS A 89 -12.32 -9.96 6.60
CA CYS A 89 -11.17 -10.81 6.46
C CYS A 89 -11.56 -12.25 6.77
N ASN A 90 -10.97 -13.19 6.06
CA ASN A 90 -11.11 -14.62 6.33
C ASN A 90 -10.24 -15.12 7.49
N TYR A 91 -9.45 -14.23 8.13
CA TYR A 91 -8.66 -14.46 9.34
C TYR A 91 -9.11 -13.56 10.50
N ALA A 92 -8.81 -13.98 11.73
CA ALA A 92 -9.11 -13.25 12.97
C ALA A 92 -7.83 -12.96 13.77
N CYS A 93 -6.80 -12.43 13.09
CA CYS A 93 -5.48 -12.23 13.67
C CYS A 93 -5.51 -11.41 14.96
N LYS A 94 -4.81 -11.88 16.01
CA LYS A 94 -4.76 -11.26 17.33
C LYS A 94 -4.18 -9.84 17.31
N HIS A 95 -3.25 -9.56 16.41
CA HIS A 95 -2.58 -8.26 16.26
C HIS A 95 -3.28 -7.28 15.31
N CYS A 96 -4.47 -7.63 14.81
CA CYS A 96 -5.12 -6.87 13.75
C CYS A 96 -5.49 -5.45 14.18
N TYR A 97 -4.90 -4.46 13.52
CA TYR A 97 -5.16 -3.04 13.80
C TYR A 97 -6.54 -2.56 13.30
N LEU A 98 -7.19 -3.29 12.41
CA LEU A 98 -8.54 -2.94 11.94
C LEU A 98 -9.61 -3.16 13.02
N GLY A 99 -9.39 -4.09 13.95
CA GLY A 99 -10.37 -4.42 15.00
C GLY A 99 -11.61 -5.11 14.44
N LEU A 100 -12.66 -4.35 14.14
CA LEU A 100 -13.91 -4.87 13.54
C LEU A 100 -13.65 -5.38 12.11
N LYS A 101 -14.32 -6.47 11.74
CA LYS A 101 -14.14 -7.18 10.47
C LYS A 101 -15.45 -7.34 9.70
N GLU A 102 -16.21 -6.27 9.64
CA GLU A 102 -17.44 -6.25 8.86
C GLU A 102 -17.14 -6.30 7.37
N PHE A 103 -17.88 -7.12 6.63
CA PHE A 103 -17.85 -7.09 5.17
C PHE A 103 -18.65 -5.88 4.69
N ALA A 104 -18.03 -4.71 4.81
CA ALA A 104 -18.55 -3.45 4.32
C ALA A 104 -17.64 -2.94 3.20
N GLY A 105 -18.24 -2.42 2.14
CA GLY A 105 -17.54 -1.83 1.00
C GLY A 105 -18.56 -1.27 0.03
N LEU A 106 -18.07 -0.39 -0.83
CA LEU A 106 -18.89 0.30 -1.82
C LEU A 106 -19.28 -0.62 -2.97
N ASP A 107 -20.40 -0.30 -3.61
CA ASP A 107 -20.80 -0.85 -4.89
C ASP A 107 -19.94 -0.32 -6.04
N TRP A 108 -20.08 -0.94 -7.21
CA TRP A 108 -19.23 -0.66 -8.35
C TRP A 108 -19.24 0.81 -8.80
N PRO A 109 -20.37 1.49 -8.96
CA PRO A 109 -20.39 2.88 -9.41
C PRO A 109 -19.56 3.82 -8.53
N ASP A 110 -19.62 3.65 -7.21
CA ASP A 110 -18.85 4.45 -6.27
C ASP A 110 -17.36 4.14 -6.32
N ARG A 111 -17.00 2.85 -6.43
CA ARG A 111 -15.60 2.44 -6.61
C ARG A 111 -15.00 2.99 -7.87
N GLU A 112 -15.74 3.00 -8.98
CA GLU A 112 -15.29 3.58 -10.25
C GLU A 112 -15.07 5.09 -10.14
N ARG A 113 -15.99 5.82 -9.45
CA ARG A 113 -15.80 7.25 -9.14
C ARG A 113 -14.53 7.50 -8.32
N ILE A 114 -14.30 6.69 -7.29
CA ILE A 114 -13.10 6.78 -6.45
C ILE A 114 -11.82 6.53 -7.27
N LEU A 115 -11.77 5.49 -8.07
CA LEU A 115 -10.61 5.19 -8.91
C LEU A 115 -10.35 6.30 -9.92
N THR A 116 -11.41 6.88 -10.49
CA THR A 116 -11.34 8.04 -11.39
C THR A 116 -10.79 9.27 -10.66
N ALA A 117 -11.30 9.57 -9.46
CA ALA A 117 -10.80 10.66 -8.63
C ALA A 117 -9.32 10.47 -8.24
N MET A 118 -8.89 9.24 -7.94
CA MET A 118 -7.48 8.92 -7.67
C MET A 118 -6.60 9.17 -8.90
N ARG A 119 -7.05 8.77 -10.10
CA ARG A 119 -6.34 9.06 -11.36
C ARG A 119 -6.19 10.57 -11.55
N ASP A 120 -7.29 11.32 -11.38
CA ASP A 120 -7.33 12.76 -11.58
C ASP A 120 -6.51 13.52 -10.54
N ALA A 121 -6.40 12.96 -9.33
CA ALA A 121 -5.49 13.45 -8.29
C ALA A 121 -4.00 13.17 -8.60
N GLY A 122 -3.68 12.36 -9.60
CA GLY A 122 -2.30 12.05 -10.01
C GLY A 122 -1.74 10.75 -9.42
N VAL A 123 -2.53 9.97 -8.68
CA VAL A 123 -2.09 8.72 -8.07
C VAL A 123 -1.53 7.77 -9.13
N LEU A 124 -0.23 7.47 -9.01
CA LEU A 124 0.47 6.52 -9.88
C LEU A 124 0.61 5.16 -9.21
N TRP A 125 0.95 5.09 -7.91
CA TRP A 125 1.00 3.85 -7.15
C TRP A 125 -0.24 3.71 -6.27
N LEU A 126 -1.05 2.69 -6.57
CA LEU A 126 -2.24 2.36 -5.80
C LEU A 126 -2.06 1.04 -5.06
N GLN A 127 -2.09 1.07 -3.72
CA GLN A 127 -2.11 -0.12 -2.89
C GLN A 127 -3.54 -0.54 -2.57
N LEU A 128 -3.98 -1.68 -3.10
CA LEU A 128 -5.23 -2.33 -2.72
C LEU A 128 -5.02 -3.16 -1.45
N THR A 129 -5.86 -2.92 -0.45
CA THR A 129 -5.77 -3.51 0.89
C THR A 129 -7.15 -3.63 1.52
N GLY A 130 -7.23 -3.79 2.84
CA GLY A 130 -8.45 -3.91 3.61
C GLY A 130 -8.28 -4.92 4.73
N GLY A 131 -9.31 -5.68 5.07
CA GLY A 131 -9.16 -6.90 5.84
C GLY A 131 -8.37 -7.93 5.02
N GLU A 132 -9.03 -8.51 4.01
CA GLU A 132 -8.36 -9.27 2.94
C GLU A 132 -8.96 -8.85 1.60
N PRO A 133 -8.21 -8.13 0.75
CA PRO A 133 -8.78 -7.58 -0.48
C PRO A 133 -9.18 -8.67 -1.50
N THR A 134 -8.48 -9.79 -1.54
CA THR A 134 -8.73 -10.84 -2.55
C THR A 134 -10.00 -11.65 -2.35
N ILE A 135 -10.67 -11.49 -1.18
CA ILE A 135 -12.00 -12.08 -0.94
C ILE A 135 -13.14 -11.11 -1.24
N ASP A 136 -12.84 -9.86 -1.52
CA ASP A 136 -13.84 -8.87 -1.92
C ASP A 136 -14.44 -9.25 -3.28
N ARG A 137 -15.77 -9.21 -3.39
CA ARG A 137 -16.49 -9.60 -4.61
C ARG A 137 -16.13 -8.77 -5.85
N LEU A 138 -15.72 -7.52 -5.63
CA LEU A 138 -15.34 -6.58 -6.69
C LEU A 138 -13.82 -6.42 -6.83
N PHE A 139 -13.01 -7.26 -6.16
CA PHE A 139 -11.56 -7.16 -6.21
C PHE A 139 -11.04 -7.14 -7.65
N ALA A 140 -11.42 -8.13 -8.46
CA ALA A 140 -10.94 -8.24 -9.84
C ALA A 140 -11.33 -7.02 -10.69
N ALA A 141 -12.58 -6.57 -10.58
CA ALA A 141 -13.06 -5.39 -11.31
C ALA A 141 -12.31 -4.12 -10.88
N THR A 142 -12.12 -3.92 -9.56
CA THR A 142 -11.38 -2.77 -9.00
C THR A 142 -9.91 -2.80 -9.45
N TYR A 143 -9.29 -3.98 -9.42
CA TYR A 143 -7.91 -4.17 -9.84
C TYR A 143 -7.73 -3.85 -11.34
N MET A 144 -8.55 -4.47 -12.21
CA MET A 144 -8.50 -4.23 -13.66
C MET A 144 -8.72 -2.76 -13.99
N ARG A 145 -9.71 -2.12 -13.36
CA ARG A 145 -9.99 -0.71 -13.60
C ARG A 145 -8.84 0.21 -13.20
N ALA A 146 -8.22 -0.04 -12.06
CA ALA A 146 -7.03 0.70 -11.63
C ALA A 146 -5.88 0.53 -12.64
N PHE A 147 -5.66 -0.69 -13.13
CA PHE A 147 -4.66 -0.99 -14.15
C PHE A 147 -4.95 -0.25 -15.48
N GLU A 148 -6.20 -0.29 -15.95
CA GLU A 148 -6.65 0.42 -17.17
C GLU A 148 -6.49 1.94 -17.07
N LEU A 149 -6.65 2.51 -15.87
CA LEU A 149 -6.42 3.92 -15.59
C LEU A 149 -4.91 4.29 -15.52
N GLY A 150 -4.03 3.33 -15.81
CA GLY A 150 -2.58 3.52 -15.82
C GLY A 150 -1.98 3.67 -14.42
N MET A 151 -2.53 3.00 -13.42
CA MET A 151 -1.94 2.92 -12.09
C MET A 151 -1.05 1.69 -11.96
N MET A 152 0.05 1.82 -11.26
CA MET A 152 0.90 0.72 -10.81
C MET A 152 0.27 0.10 -9.56
N VAL A 153 -0.42 -1.03 -9.74
CA VAL A 153 -1.20 -1.63 -8.65
C VAL A 153 -0.31 -2.49 -7.75
N GLU A 154 -0.38 -2.22 -6.46
CA GLU A 154 0.19 -3.03 -5.38
C GLU A 154 -0.94 -3.73 -4.62
N VAL A 155 -0.73 -4.98 -4.19
CA VAL A 155 -1.72 -5.71 -3.40
C VAL A 155 -1.10 -6.14 -2.08
N LEU A 156 -1.76 -5.78 -0.96
CA LEU A 156 -1.39 -6.25 0.38
C LEU A 156 -2.39 -7.31 0.82
N THR A 157 -1.93 -8.56 0.97
CA THR A 157 -2.80 -9.73 1.18
C THR A 157 -2.21 -10.72 2.21
N ASN A 158 -3.08 -11.50 2.83
CA ASN A 158 -2.67 -12.65 3.64
C ASN A 158 -2.26 -13.89 2.81
N GLY A 159 -2.36 -13.82 1.50
CA GLY A 159 -1.93 -14.86 0.56
C GLY A 159 -2.86 -16.05 0.39
N SER A 160 -3.93 -16.16 1.18
CA SER A 160 -4.80 -17.36 1.20
C SER A 160 -5.49 -17.68 -0.13
N ARG A 161 -5.66 -16.69 -1.00
CA ARG A 161 -6.33 -16.84 -2.30
C ARG A 161 -5.37 -16.83 -3.49
N LEU A 162 -4.06 -16.64 -3.28
CA LEU A 162 -3.10 -16.52 -4.37
C LEU A 162 -2.93 -17.80 -5.20
N SER A 163 -3.29 -18.97 -4.68
CA SER A 163 -3.33 -20.20 -5.46
C SER A 163 -4.63 -20.38 -6.28
N SER A 164 -5.56 -19.44 -6.22
CA SER A 164 -6.78 -19.47 -7.04
C SER A 164 -6.44 -19.20 -8.50
N PRO A 165 -6.89 -20.04 -9.46
CA PRO A 165 -6.68 -19.79 -10.89
C PRO A 165 -7.12 -18.39 -11.32
N ALA A 166 -8.30 -17.93 -10.85
CA ALA A 166 -8.82 -16.61 -11.20
C ALA A 166 -7.90 -15.46 -10.78
N ILE A 167 -7.24 -15.56 -9.59
CA ILE A 167 -6.28 -14.55 -9.14
C ILE A 167 -4.96 -14.65 -9.91
N LEU A 168 -4.47 -15.86 -10.15
CA LEU A 168 -3.25 -16.07 -10.93
C LEU A 168 -3.40 -15.58 -12.38
N ASP A 169 -4.52 -15.89 -13.02
CA ASP A 169 -4.80 -15.45 -14.40
C ASP A 169 -4.96 -13.92 -14.47
N LEU A 170 -5.61 -13.31 -13.47
CA LEU A 170 -5.69 -11.85 -13.36
C LEU A 170 -4.29 -11.23 -13.27
N PHE A 171 -3.42 -11.76 -12.41
CA PHE A 171 -2.08 -11.20 -12.22
C PHE A 171 -1.11 -11.50 -13.37
N LYS A 172 -1.34 -12.58 -14.12
CA LYS A 172 -0.59 -12.86 -15.37
C LYS A 172 -1.00 -11.91 -16.49
N SER A 173 -2.30 -11.68 -16.66
CA SER A 173 -2.83 -10.79 -17.70
C SER A 173 -2.63 -9.31 -17.37
N HIS A 174 -2.69 -8.93 -16.10
CA HIS A 174 -2.51 -7.57 -15.58
C HIS A 174 -1.46 -7.60 -14.46
N PRO A 175 -0.17 -7.60 -14.79
CA PRO A 175 0.87 -7.85 -13.79
C PRO A 175 0.89 -6.74 -12.71
N PRO A 176 0.80 -7.10 -11.41
CA PRO A 176 0.93 -6.13 -10.33
C PRO A 176 2.36 -5.59 -10.28
N HIS A 177 2.50 -4.33 -9.83
CA HIS A 177 3.82 -3.83 -9.50
C HIS A 177 4.46 -4.69 -8.41
N ARG A 178 3.66 -5.06 -7.42
CA ARG A 178 4.09 -5.87 -6.29
C ARG A 178 2.90 -6.48 -5.55
N VAL A 179 3.08 -7.71 -5.07
CA VAL A 179 2.18 -8.34 -4.09
C VAL A 179 2.94 -8.52 -2.79
N THR A 180 2.50 -7.87 -1.73
CA THR A 180 3.07 -8.02 -0.38
C THR A 180 2.23 -9.02 0.42
N LEU A 181 2.86 -10.14 0.81
CA LEU A 181 2.23 -11.16 1.64
C LEU A 181 2.59 -10.95 3.10
N SER A 182 1.59 -11.04 3.97
CA SER A 182 1.82 -11.04 5.41
C SER A 182 2.22 -12.44 5.90
N ALA A 183 3.43 -12.58 6.44
CA ALA A 183 3.93 -13.80 7.05
C ALA A 183 3.77 -13.74 8.57
N TYR A 184 3.08 -14.72 9.14
CA TYR A 184 2.66 -14.73 10.55
C TYR A 184 3.31 -15.85 11.38
N GLY A 185 4.21 -16.62 10.79
CA GLY A 185 4.93 -17.72 11.41
C GLY A 185 5.62 -18.59 10.37
N ALA A 186 6.55 -19.44 10.81
CA ALA A 186 7.24 -20.43 9.98
C ALA A 186 6.69 -21.85 10.16
N THR A 187 5.79 -22.05 11.13
CA THR A 187 5.14 -23.33 11.41
C THR A 187 3.60 -23.20 11.37
N GLU A 188 2.92 -24.32 11.16
CA GLU A 188 1.45 -24.38 11.21
C GLU A 188 0.92 -23.93 12.57
N ALA A 189 1.58 -24.31 13.65
CA ALA A 189 1.16 -23.98 15.01
C ALA A 189 1.13 -22.46 15.26
N SER A 190 2.26 -21.78 14.99
CA SER A 190 2.39 -20.33 15.19
C SER A 190 1.51 -19.53 14.23
N TYR A 191 1.49 -19.93 12.97
CA TYR A 191 0.73 -19.22 11.94
C TYR A 191 -0.78 -19.32 12.18
N ASP A 192 -1.30 -20.54 12.35
CA ASP A 192 -2.73 -20.80 12.60
C ASP A 192 -3.16 -20.22 13.96
N GLY A 193 -2.28 -20.31 14.97
CA GLY A 193 -2.49 -19.74 16.30
C GLY A 193 -2.60 -18.21 16.29
N LEU A 194 -1.79 -17.50 15.49
CA LEU A 194 -1.84 -16.05 15.38
C LEU A 194 -3.03 -15.59 14.54
N THR A 195 -3.31 -16.27 13.42
CA THR A 195 -4.41 -15.92 12.52
C THR A 195 -5.77 -16.37 13.02
N GLN A 196 -5.82 -17.20 14.07
CA GLN A 196 -7.04 -17.83 14.62
C GLN A 196 -7.81 -18.61 13.54
N ARG A 197 -7.08 -19.20 12.58
CA ARG A 197 -7.67 -19.95 11.45
C ARG A 197 -6.86 -21.19 11.15
N ARG A 198 -7.43 -22.35 11.45
CA ARG A 198 -6.82 -23.66 11.10
C ARG A 198 -6.60 -23.79 9.59
N GLY A 199 -5.40 -24.23 9.20
CA GLY A 199 -5.00 -24.42 7.81
C GLY A 199 -4.60 -23.14 7.09
N SER A 200 -4.48 -22.01 7.78
CA SER A 200 -4.03 -20.74 7.21
C SER A 200 -2.58 -20.81 6.74
N TYR A 201 -1.70 -21.50 7.48
CA TYR A 201 -0.31 -21.73 7.06
C TYR A 201 -0.23 -22.50 5.74
N ARG A 202 -0.99 -23.59 5.62
CA ARG A 202 -1.02 -24.36 4.37
C ARG A 202 -1.54 -23.55 3.20
N SER A 203 -2.56 -22.73 3.41
CA SER A 203 -3.10 -21.83 2.40
C SER A 203 -2.10 -20.76 1.98
N PHE A 204 -1.38 -20.17 2.94
CA PHE A 204 -0.30 -19.22 2.70
C PHE A 204 0.83 -19.85 1.88
N MET A 205 1.36 -21.00 2.30
CA MET A 205 2.45 -21.69 1.60
C MET A 205 2.06 -22.08 0.18
N LYS A 206 0.84 -22.58 -0.02
CA LYS A 206 0.30 -22.89 -1.36
C LYS A 206 0.20 -21.65 -2.22
N GLY A 207 -0.29 -20.53 -1.67
CA GLY A 207 -0.39 -19.24 -2.35
C GLY A 207 0.98 -18.67 -2.72
N LEU A 208 1.94 -18.71 -1.78
CA LEU A 208 3.31 -18.25 -1.97
C LEU A 208 4.01 -19.03 -3.12
N SER A 209 3.94 -20.38 -3.10
CA SER A 209 4.53 -21.22 -4.14
C SER A 209 3.89 -20.95 -5.50
N ALA A 210 2.57 -20.96 -5.58
CA ALA A 210 1.86 -20.74 -6.84
C ALA A 210 2.12 -19.37 -7.47
N ALA A 211 2.16 -18.31 -6.65
CA ALA A 211 2.46 -16.97 -7.13
C ALA A 211 3.93 -16.84 -7.58
N ARG A 212 4.86 -17.48 -6.86
CA ARG A 212 6.29 -17.51 -7.24
C ARG A 212 6.50 -18.26 -8.56
N GLU A 213 5.87 -19.42 -8.73
CA GLU A 213 5.90 -20.22 -9.98
C GLU A 213 5.29 -19.44 -11.15
N ALA A 214 4.27 -18.64 -10.89
CA ALA A 214 3.65 -17.78 -11.89
C ALA A 214 4.49 -16.52 -12.24
N GLY A 215 5.66 -16.33 -11.62
CA GLY A 215 6.54 -15.18 -11.88
C GLY A 215 6.03 -13.85 -11.31
N ILE A 216 5.09 -13.88 -10.37
CA ILE A 216 4.53 -12.67 -9.76
C ILE A 216 5.56 -12.03 -8.83
N SER A 217 5.71 -10.70 -8.91
CA SER A 217 6.60 -9.93 -8.03
C SER A 217 6.08 -9.94 -6.59
N LEU A 218 6.82 -10.59 -5.67
CA LEU A 218 6.42 -10.81 -4.29
C LEU A 218 7.37 -10.10 -3.32
N ASP A 219 6.81 -9.60 -2.20
CA ASP A 219 7.53 -9.22 -0.98
C ASP A 219 6.86 -9.90 0.22
N LEU A 220 7.60 -10.09 1.32
CA LEU A 220 7.05 -10.53 2.58
C LEU A 220 7.03 -9.39 3.60
N SER A 221 5.91 -9.24 4.29
CA SER A 221 5.79 -8.48 5.53
C SER A 221 5.82 -9.48 6.69
N VAL A 222 6.97 -9.61 7.34
CA VAL A 222 7.16 -10.52 8.48
C VAL A 222 6.63 -9.83 9.73
N VAL A 223 5.47 -10.27 10.20
CA VAL A 223 4.80 -9.68 11.36
C VAL A 223 5.25 -10.42 12.61
N ILE A 224 6.03 -9.74 13.47
CA ILE A 224 6.63 -10.32 14.67
C ILE A 224 5.79 -9.98 15.89
N THR A 225 5.26 -11.00 16.53
CA THR A 225 4.39 -10.90 17.72
C THR A 225 4.93 -11.81 18.84
N THR A 226 4.30 -11.77 20.01
CA THR A 226 4.61 -12.70 21.11
C THR A 226 4.43 -14.17 20.72
N ASP A 227 3.49 -14.46 19.81
CA ASP A 227 3.16 -15.83 19.41
C ASP A 227 4.22 -16.47 18.48
N ASN A 228 4.98 -15.67 17.72
CA ASN A 228 5.91 -16.14 16.68
C ASN A 228 7.34 -15.59 16.80
N ALA A 229 7.64 -14.82 17.84
CA ALA A 229 8.95 -14.20 18.01
C ALA A 229 10.12 -15.21 18.03
N HIS A 230 9.86 -16.46 18.46
CA HIS A 230 10.84 -17.55 18.47
C HIS A 230 11.13 -18.14 17.09
N GLU A 231 10.35 -17.77 16.06
CA GLU A 231 10.47 -18.25 14.67
C GLU A 231 11.01 -17.21 13.68
N VAL A 232 11.49 -16.06 14.16
CA VAL A 232 11.91 -14.94 13.29
C VAL A 232 12.96 -15.38 12.26
N ASP A 233 14.00 -16.09 12.70
CA ASP A 233 15.06 -16.59 11.82
C ASP A 233 14.52 -17.58 10.78
N ALA A 234 13.57 -18.43 11.17
CA ALA A 234 12.92 -19.38 10.26
C ALA A 234 12.02 -18.67 9.23
N MET A 235 11.34 -17.58 9.62
CA MET A 235 10.58 -16.74 8.68
C MET A 235 11.51 -16.01 7.69
N HIS A 236 12.64 -15.49 8.14
CA HIS A 236 13.66 -14.90 7.26
C HIS A 236 14.27 -15.94 6.31
N ALA A 237 14.60 -17.15 6.83
CA ALA A 237 15.08 -18.25 6.01
C ALA A 237 14.06 -18.71 4.98
N MET A 238 12.77 -18.67 5.30
CA MET A 238 11.69 -18.92 4.33
C MET A 238 11.72 -17.88 3.20
N ALA A 239 11.83 -16.60 3.49
CA ALA A 239 11.97 -15.56 2.47
C ALA A 239 13.18 -15.82 1.56
N GLY A 240 14.32 -16.17 2.15
CA GLY A 240 15.56 -16.52 1.42
C GLY A 240 15.39 -17.72 0.49
N ARG A 241 14.72 -18.80 0.94
CA ARG A 241 14.45 -19.99 0.09
C ARG A 241 13.62 -19.66 -1.15
N PHE A 242 12.69 -18.71 -1.04
CA PHE A 242 11.88 -18.27 -2.19
C PHE A 242 12.53 -17.12 -2.98
N GLY A 243 13.68 -16.59 -2.55
CA GLY A 243 14.34 -15.45 -3.18
C GLY A 243 13.46 -14.19 -3.14
N ILE A 244 12.77 -13.95 -2.05
CA ILE A 244 11.80 -12.85 -1.87
C ILE A 244 12.35 -11.86 -0.84
N GLU A 245 12.26 -10.57 -1.15
CA GLU A 245 12.57 -9.51 -0.19
C GLU A 245 11.56 -9.49 0.94
N TYR A 246 12.04 -9.16 2.14
CA TYR A 246 11.16 -9.05 3.31
C TYR A 246 11.42 -7.79 4.12
N ARG A 247 10.40 -7.41 4.88
CA ARG A 247 10.48 -6.35 5.89
C ARG A 247 9.81 -6.82 7.16
N ASP A 248 10.47 -6.57 8.30
CA ASP A 248 9.91 -6.85 9.61
C ASP A 248 8.90 -5.79 10.02
N TYR A 249 7.77 -6.25 10.53
CA TYR A 249 6.77 -5.43 11.18
C TYR A 249 6.72 -5.82 12.66
N ARG A 250 7.32 -4.99 13.50
CA ARG A 250 7.63 -5.31 14.90
C ARG A 250 6.78 -4.56 15.92
N ASN A 251 6.24 -3.40 15.55
CA ASN A 251 5.52 -2.53 16.47
C ASN A 251 4.02 -2.67 16.25
N MET A 252 3.31 -3.23 17.24
CA MET A 252 1.85 -3.31 17.20
C MET A 252 1.25 -1.97 17.58
N SER A 253 0.24 -1.53 16.85
CA SER A 253 -0.50 -0.30 17.11
C SER A 253 -1.88 -0.62 17.70
N PRO A 254 -2.49 0.32 18.43
CA PRO A 254 -3.92 0.22 18.77
C PRO A 254 -4.76 0.08 17.51
N THR A 255 -5.99 -0.40 17.66
CA THR A 255 -6.91 -0.47 16.53
C THR A 255 -7.27 0.92 16.00
N ILE A 256 -7.73 0.97 14.76
CA ILE A 256 -8.16 2.24 14.14
C ILE A 256 -9.30 2.93 14.90
N TYR A 257 -10.02 2.17 15.72
CA TYR A 257 -11.08 2.67 16.61
C TYR A 257 -10.55 3.08 17.99
N GLY A 258 -9.23 2.96 18.22
CA GLY A 258 -8.62 3.29 19.51
C GLY A 258 -8.77 2.21 20.56
N GLY A 259 -9.07 0.98 20.19
CA GLY A 259 -9.07 -0.18 21.08
C GLY A 259 -7.66 -0.72 21.33
N ALA A 260 -7.48 -1.43 22.43
CA ALA A 260 -6.21 -1.99 22.87
C ALA A 260 -6.01 -3.48 22.49
N GLU A 261 -6.94 -4.08 21.76
CA GLU A 261 -7.04 -5.53 21.52
C GLU A 261 -5.81 -6.12 20.82
N SER A 262 -5.13 -5.33 19.98
CA SER A 262 -3.92 -5.73 19.28
C SER A 262 -2.64 -5.63 20.11
N LEU A 263 -2.63 -4.79 21.16
CA LEU A 263 -1.43 -4.47 21.95
C LEU A 263 -0.86 -5.65 22.73
N PRO A 264 -1.63 -6.61 23.27
CA PRO A 264 -1.08 -7.80 23.92
C PRO A 264 -0.21 -8.66 23.02
N SER A 265 -0.38 -8.56 21.69
CA SER A 265 0.47 -9.28 20.72
C SER A 265 1.88 -8.68 20.56
N GLN A 266 2.19 -7.56 21.21
CA GLN A 266 3.48 -6.90 21.11
C GLN A 266 4.60 -7.73 21.72
N SER A 267 5.58 -8.14 20.93
CA SER A 267 6.84 -8.74 21.43
C SER A 267 7.77 -7.61 21.88
N LEU A 268 7.94 -7.46 23.19
CA LEU A 268 8.78 -6.40 23.78
C LEU A 268 10.26 -6.50 23.38
N PRO A 269 10.89 -7.70 23.36
CA PRO A 269 12.28 -7.84 22.95
C PRO A 269 12.55 -7.44 21.49
N HIS A 270 11.49 -7.39 20.66
CA HIS A 270 11.60 -7.07 19.24
C HIS A 270 11.12 -5.65 18.90
N LEU A 271 10.80 -4.83 19.91
CA LEU A 271 10.45 -3.43 19.67
C LEU A 271 11.58 -2.72 18.93
N THR A 272 11.20 -2.01 17.86
CA THR A 272 12.14 -1.12 17.17
C THR A 272 12.21 0.20 17.92
N THR A 273 13.41 0.67 18.23
CA THR A 273 13.61 2.03 18.75
C THR A 273 13.08 3.03 17.72
N PRO A 274 12.14 3.90 18.11
CA PRO A 274 11.60 4.88 17.19
C PRO A 274 12.72 5.79 16.66
N GLN A 275 12.82 5.92 15.35
CA GLN A 275 13.67 6.95 14.75
C GLN A 275 13.02 8.34 14.91
N PRO A 276 13.79 9.43 14.99
CA PRO A 276 13.23 10.77 15.05
C PRO A 276 12.19 11.00 13.94
N PHE A 277 11.05 11.56 14.30
CA PHE A 277 10.03 11.92 13.32
C PHE A 277 10.46 13.19 12.58
N THR A 278 10.92 13.03 11.36
CA THR A 278 11.45 14.11 10.51
C THR A 278 10.38 14.73 9.60
N GLY A 279 9.15 14.30 9.71
CA GLY A 279 8.02 14.71 8.87
C GLY A 279 7.28 13.52 8.26
N CYS A 280 6.19 13.81 7.59
CA CYS A 280 5.36 12.84 6.89
C CYS A 280 4.76 13.49 5.65
N ASP A 281 4.72 12.77 4.55
CA ASP A 281 4.11 13.18 3.29
C ASP A 281 2.61 12.83 3.19
N ALA A 282 2.07 12.20 4.24
CA ALA A 282 0.66 11.84 4.33
C ALA A 282 -0.24 13.08 4.27
N GLY A 283 -1.21 13.07 3.36
CA GLY A 283 -2.08 14.19 3.07
C GLY A 283 -1.52 15.21 2.07
N HIS A 284 -0.21 15.16 1.76
CA HIS A 284 0.45 16.06 0.81
C HIS A 284 0.79 15.37 -0.51
N THR A 285 1.44 14.21 -0.48
CA THR A 285 1.80 13.44 -1.68
C THR A 285 1.21 12.05 -1.70
N SER A 286 0.62 11.63 -0.58
CA SER A 286 -0.06 10.34 -0.41
C SER A 286 -1.31 10.47 0.45
N PHE A 287 -2.27 9.56 0.26
CA PHE A 287 -3.48 9.50 1.07
C PHE A 287 -4.03 8.07 1.18
N HIS A 288 -5.05 7.92 2.02
CA HIS A 288 -5.73 6.65 2.26
C HIS A 288 -7.23 6.80 2.02
N VAL A 289 -7.84 5.77 1.43
CA VAL A 289 -9.30 5.68 1.28
C VAL A 289 -9.80 4.44 1.99
N ASP A 290 -10.81 4.61 2.83
CA ASP A 290 -11.47 3.55 3.57
C ASP A 290 -12.55 2.83 2.74
N PRO A 291 -13.14 1.71 3.24
CA PRO A 291 -14.17 0.97 2.51
C PRO A 291 -15.47 1.73 2.27
N TYR A 292 -15.67 2.86 2.92
CA TYR A 292 -16.83 3.74 2.77
C TYR A 292 -16.58 4.89 1.80
N GLY A 293 -15.42 4.90 1.13
CA GLY A 293 -15.06 5.94 0.16
C GLY A 293 -14.58 7.25 0.77
N ARG A 294 -14.16 7.24 2.03
CA ARG A 294 -13.66 8.41 2.73
C ARG A 294 -12.14 8.49 2.61
N ALA A 295 -11.66 9.58 2.02
CA ALA A 295 -10.23 9.87 1.94
C ALA A 295 -9.74 10.52 3.24
N SER A 296 -8.61 10.08 3.73
CA SER A 296 -7.93 10.57 4.93
C SER A 296 -6.42 10.65 4.70
N ILE A 297 -5.69 11.31 5.58
CA ILE A 297 -4.25 11.48 5.40
C ILE A 297 -3.50 10.14 5.39
N CYS A 298 -3.92 9.18 6.23
CA CYS A 298 -3.31 7.85 6.30
C CYS A 298 -4.23 6.85 7.03
N LYS A 299 -3.84 5.58 7.04
CA LYS A 299 -4.57 4.49 7.71
C LYS A 299 -4.82 4.70 9.21
N VAL A 300 -4.08 5.57 9.87
CA VAL A 300 -4.19 5.87 11.31
C VAL A 300 -4.93 7.20 11.56
N GLY A 301 -4.58 8.22 10.80
CA GLY A 301 -5.19 9.56 10.88
C GLY A 301 -6.42 9.65 9.97
N ARG A 302 -7.52 8.97 10.34
CA ARG A 302 -8.71 8.82 9.52
C ARG A 302 -9.69 9.98 9.59
N GLU A 303 -9.62 10.78 10.65
CA GLU A 303 -10.52 11.92 10.85
C GLU A 303 -9.74 13.22 11.09
N PRO A 304 -10.21 14.33 10.51
CA PRO A 304 -11.34 14.46 9.59
C PRO A 304 -11.07 13.83 8.23
N SER A 305 -12.14 13.38 7.54
CA SER A 305 -12.08 12.69 6.26
C SER A 305 -12.88 13.42 5.16
N ILE A 306 -12.63 13.07 3.91
CA ILE A 306 -13.26 13.65 2.72
C ILE A 306 -14.07 12.55 2.03
N PRO A 307 -15.39 12.72 1.77
CA PRO A 307 -16.20 11.75 1.04
C PRO A 307 -15.84 11.78 -0.45
N LEU A 308 -14.81 10.99 -0.83
CA LEU A 308 -14.19 11.03 -2.15
C LEU A 308 -15.14 10.59 -3.27
N ALA A 309 -16.08 9.68 -2.99
CA ALA A 309 -17.08 9.25 -3.97
C ALA A 309 -18.03 10.38 -4.38
N ASP A 310 -18.31 11.32 -3.45
CA ASP A 310 -19.23 12.42 -3.66
C ASP A 310 -18.51 13.67 -4.20
N GLU A 311 -17.36 14.02 -3.62
CA GLU A 311 -16.63 15.25 -3.91
C GLU A 311 -15.57 15.08 -5.01
N GLY A 312 -15.25 13.86 -5.41
CA GLY A 312 -14.23 13.61 -6.41
C GLY A 312 -12.84 14.13 -5.99
N ALA A 313 -11.98 14.34 -6.98
CA ALA A 313 -10.62 14.84 -6.74
C ALA A 313 -10.59 16.27 -6.14
N GLU A 314 -11.60 17.07 -6.38
CA GLU A 314 -11.75 18.44 -5.85
C GLU A 314 -11.69 18.48 -4.32
N GLY A 315 -12.33 17.51 -3.66
CA GLY A 315 -12.30 17.41 -2.19
C GLY A 315 -10.90 17.32 -1.61
N LEU A 316 -9.96 16.70 -2.34
CA LEU A 316 -8.59 16.46 -1.89
C LEU A 316 -7.75 17.72 -1.72
N TYR A 317 -8.16 18.88 -2.29
CA TYR A 317 -7.48 20.15 -2.03
C TYR A 317 -7.41 20.52 -0.55
N ARG A 318 -8.34 20.02 0.27
CA ARG A 318 -8.37 20.27 1.71
C ARG A 318 -7.45 19.37 2.52
N LEU A 319 -6.99 18.26 1.92
CA LEU A 319 -6.32 17.18 2.68
C LEU A 319 -4.97 17.63 3.24
N GLY A 320 -4.23 18.47 2.52
CA GLY A 320 -2.98 19.05 3.03
C GLY A 320 -3.18 19.87 4.32
N GLY A 321 -4.20 20.74 4.35
CA GLY A 321 -4.54 21.50 5.56
C GLY A 321 -4.98 20.61 6.73
N ILE A 322 -5.70 19.52 6.45
CA ILE A 322 -6.04 18.50 7.46
C ILE A 322 -4.76 17.83 7.99
N ALA A 323 -3.83 17.49 7.12
CA ALA A 323 -2.56 16.88 7.49
C ALA A 323 -1.74 17.79 8.41
N ASP A 324 -1.61 19.06 8.06
CA ASP A 324 -0.89 20.06 8.85
C ASP A 324 -1.45 20.21 10.27
N GLN A 325 -2.78 20.15 10.41
CA GLN A 325 -3.44 20.17 11.71
C GLN A 325 -3.20 18.89 12.52
N LEU A 326 -3.37 17.72 11.89
CA LEU A 326 -3.23 16.42 12.57
C LEU A 326 -1.79 16.10 12.97
N LEU A 327 -0.82 16.51 12.17
CA LEU A 327 0.61 16.24 12.41
C LEU A 327 1.24 17.27 13.38
N ARG A 328 0.58 18.38 13.63
CA ARG A 328 1.04 19.40 14.56
C ARG A 328 1.09 18.87 15.99
N ARG A 329 2.21 19.13 16.66
CA ARG A 329 2.35 18.78 18.08
C ARG A 329 1.39 19.60 18.94
N GLN A 330 0.69 18.91 19.86
CA GLN A 330 -0.38 19.49 20.69
C GLN A 330 -0.20 19.08 22.15
N GLY A 331 -0.82 19.84 23.06
CA GLY A 331 -0.81 19.58 24.48
C GLY A 331 0.60 19.51 25.06
N GLY A 332 0.89 18.49 25.85
CA GLY A 332 2.20 18.28 26.48
C GLY A 332 3.36 18.05 25.49
N CYS A 333 3.06 17.80 24.21
CA CYS A 333 4.08 17.71 23.16
C CYS A 333 4.49 19.08 22.60
N THR A 334 3.71 20.14 22.89
CA THR A 334 4.06 21.52 22.51
C THR A 334 5.19 22.00 23.40
N GLY A 335 6.32 22.44 22.82
CA GLY A 335 7.50 22.86 23.58
C GLY A 335 8.27 21.74 24.29
N CYS A 336 7.98 20.48 23.98
CA CYS A 336 8.70 19.34 24.53
C CYS A 336 10.19 19.38 24.18
N THR A 337 11.06 19.24 25.18
CA THR A 337 12.53 19.26 25.01
C THR A 337 13.08 18.10 24.18
N LEU A 338 12.35 16.98 24.07
CA LEU A 338 12.71 15.81 23.26
C LEU A 338 12.22 15.89 21.82
N THR A 339 11.63 17.00 21.38
CA THR A 339 11.01 17.10 20.05
C THR A 339 11.95 16.69 18.91
N ALA A 340 13.22 17.09 18.96
CA ALA A 340 14.21 16.77 17.93
C ALA A 340 14.56 15.28 17.83
N GLY A 341 14.45 14.52 18.92
CA GLY A 341 14.74 13.09 18.99
C GLY A 341 13.49 12.21 19.03
N CYS A 342 12.30 12.79 19.07
CA CYS A 342 11.06 12.03 19.25
C CYS A 342 10.54 11.44 17.95
N GLY A 343 10.42 10.09 17.89
CA GLY A 343 9.86 9.35 16.75
C GLY A 343 8.33 9.25 16.72
N THR A 344 7.62 9.95 17.61
CA THR A 344 6.17 9.79 17.75
C THR A 344 5.40 10.57 16.70
N CYS A 345 4.63 9.86 15.87
CA CYS A 345 3.62 10.42 15.00
C CYS A 345 2.39 10.82 15.81
N MET A 346 1.86 12.04 15.63
CA MET A 346 0.75 12.57 16.45
C MET A 346 -0.57 11.81 16.28
N PRO A 347 -1.01 11.42 15.06
CA PRO A 347 -2.19 10.56 14.88
C PRO A 347 -2.06 9.22 15.63
N LEU A 348 -0.89 8.57 15.55
CA LEU A 348 -0.65 7.31 16.26
C LEU A 348 -0.64 7.49 17.78
N ALA A 349 0.00 8.57 18.29
CA ALA A 349 -0.04 8.91 19.73
C ALA A 349 -1.47 9.14 20.22
N ALA A 350 -2.32 9.75 19.40
CA ALA A 350 -3.74 9.91 19.73
C ALA A 350 -4.45 8.57 19.89
N LYS A 351 -4.16 7.58 19.02
CA LYS A 351 -4.70 6.23 19.13
C LYS A 351 -4.23 5.50 20.39
N TYR A 352 -2.95 5.61 20.74
CA TYR A 352 -2.43 5.04 22.00
C TYR A 352 -3.12 5.65 23.24
N ARG A 353 -3.33 6.98 23.26
CA ARG A 353 -4.06 7.65 24.34
C ARG A 353 -5.52 7.18 24.42
N GLN A 354 -6.18 7.05 23.28
CA GLN A 354 -7.56 6.53 23.19
C GLN A 354 -7.66 5.11 23.73
N ALA A 355 -6.67 4.25 23.42
CA ALA A 355 -6.54 2.89 23.92
C ALA A 355 -6.13 2.82 25.40
N LYS A 356 -5.91 3.95 26.08
CA LYS A 356 -5.39 4.02 27.45
C LYS A 356 -4.07 3.25 27.63
N ALA A 357 -3.27 3.17 26.57
CA ALA A 357 -1.99 2.50 26.62
C ALA A 357 -1.02 3.21 27.56
N PRO A 358 -0.09 2.48 28.22
CA PRO A 358 0.95 3.08 29.04
C PRO A 358 1.77 4.12 28.27
N LEU A 359 2.22 5.17 28.96
CA LEU A 359 2.89 6.32 28.35
C LEU A 359 4.17 5.93 27.61
N ASP A 360 4.91 4.97 28.12
CA ASP A 360 6.15 4.42 27.53
C ASP A 360 5.96 3.79 26.15
N ARG A 361 4.72 3.46 25.77
CA ARG A 361 4.40 2.91 24.45
C ARG A 361 4.46 3.95 23.33
N TYR A 362 4.33 5.22 23.63
CA TYR A 362 4.24 6.28 22.62
C TYR A 362 4.96 7.58 23.01
N CYS A 363 5.55 7.67 24.20
CA CYS A 363 6.26 8.84 24.68
C CYS A 363 7.68 8.45 25.12
N GLN A 364 8.68 9.11 24.57
CA GLN A 364 10.10 8.83 24.87
C GLN A 364 10.63 9.50 26.14
N HIS A 365 9.80 10.27 26.86
CA HIS A 365 10.21 10.87 28.15
C HIS A 365 10.53 9.84 29.23
N THR A 366 9.96 8.63 29.13
CA THR A 366 10.10 7.59 30.14
C THR A 366 11.41 6.83 30.07
N GLU A 367 12.15 6.91 28.96
CA GLU A 367 13.43 6.21 28.76
C GLU A 367 14.63 6.86 29.48
N ARG A 368 14.42 8.01 30.14
CA ARG A 368 15.47 8.80 30.80
C ARG A 368 15.27 8.95 32.31
N ARG A 369 14.54 8.05 32.94
CA ARG A 369 14.45 7.99 34.41
C ARG A 369 15.26 6.84 34.97
#